data_1d72c4dd696e262553cdd3f44ee4424d
#
_entry.id   1d72c4dd696e262553cdd3f44ee4424d
#
_cell.length_a   1.000
_cell.length_b   1.000
_cell.length_c   1.000
_cell.angle_alpha   90.00
_cell.angle_beta   90.00
_cell.angle_gamma   90.00
#
_symmetry.space_group_name_H-M   'P 1'
#
loop_
_entity.id
_entity.type
_entity.pdbx_description
1 polymer ?
#
loop_
_entity_poly.entity_id
_entity_poly.type
_entity_poly.pdbx_seq_one_letter_code
_entity_poly.pdbx_strand_id
1 'polypeptide(L)'
;MLANHDRSHRYPLYRCTPRPCYKPGERSRLIYAIREYRGRKGEPKGFGWRDLRDLLVRARIQLGGPIVLVWDNVRLHLTAGMREFIAANAAWLTVFQLPAYAPDLNPQEGIRSLVKRDIGNLAAADLGQITRAVKRRLKQIQYRPDFVDSCLAGTGLITDD
;
A
#
# COMPACT_ATOMS: atom_id res chain seq x y z
N MET A 1 13.71 10.11 6.52
CA MET A 1 14.98 9.59 6.00
C MET A 1 15.18 8.19 6.59
N LEU A 2 14.67 7.15 5.97
CA LEU A 2 15.00 5.78 6.35
C LEU A 2 15.89 5.23 5.27
N ALA A 3 17.13 5.09 5.71
CA ALA A 3 18.29 4.72 4.98
C ALA A 3 18.06 3.63 3.94
N ASN A 4 18.39 3.98 2.74
CA ASN A 4 18.96 3.10 1.76
C ASN A 4 20.28 2.61 2.36
N HIS A 5 20.25 1.51 3.10
CA HIS A 5 21.42 0.75 3.43
C HIS A 5 21.32 -0.62 2.77
N ASP A 6 21.77 -0.61 1.53
CA ASP A 6 22.44 -1.75 0.95
C ASP A 6 23.63 -2.10 1.85
N ARG A 7 23.52 -3.23 2.54
CA ARG A 7 24.60 -4.11 2.94
C ARG A 7 24.04 -5.40 3.53
N SER A 8 24.02 -6.47 2.71
CA SER A 8 24.30 -7.89 3.05
C SER A 8 23.91 -8.45 4.44
N HIS A 9 23.02 -7.84 5.20
CA HIS A 9 22.54 -8.40 6.44
C HIS A 9 21.15 -8.96 6.24
N ARG A 10 21.01 -10.28 6.39
CA ARG A 10 19.76 -11.04 6.29
C ARG A 10 18.88 -10.81 7.52
N TYR A 11 18.50 -9.56 7.78
CA TYR A 11 17.54 -9.30 8.83
C TYR A 11 16.12 -9.57 8.37
N PRO A 12 15.30 -10.20 9.22
CA PRO A 12 13.88 -10.32 8.96
C PRO A 12 13.25 -8.95 8.77
N LEU A 13 12.43 -8.81 7.74
CA LEU A 13 11.76 -7.56 7.39
C LEU A 13 10.27 -7.82 7.19
N TYR A 14 9.45 -6.83 7.51
CA TYR A 14 8.08 -6.81 7.04
C TYR A 14 7.90 -5.74 5.96
N ARG A 15 6.96 -5.98 5.06
CA ARG A 15 6.50 -4.99 4.09
C ARG A 15 4.98 -4.93 4.10
N CYS A 16 4.42 -3.75 4.02
CA CYS A 16 3.00 -3.57 3.86
C CYS A 16 2.72 -2.64 2.66
N THR A 17 1.61 -2.91 2.00
CA THR A 17 1.11 -2.05 0.92
C THR A 17 -0.34 -1.67 1.21
N PRO A 18 -0.58 -0.61 2.00
CA PRO A 18 -1.91 -0.10 2.21
C PRO A 18 -2.39 0.62 0.95
N ARG A 19 -3.65 0.42 0.59
CA ARG A 19 -4.33 1.08 -0.53
C ARG A 19 -5.59 1.75 -0.01
N PRO A 20 -5.55 3.05 0.29
CA PRO A 20 -6.74 3.81 0.61
C PRO A 20 -7.62 3.90 -0.64
N CYS A 21 -8.92 3.74 -0.45
CA CYS A 21 -9.92 3.73 -1.50
C CYS A 21 -10.99 4.75 -1.16
N TYR A 22 -11.24 5.65 -2.07
CA TYR A 22 -12.20 6.74 -1.94
C TYR A 22 -13.27 6.61 -3.01
N LYS A 23 -14.50 6.87 -2.65
CA LYS A 23 -15.62 6.95 -3.58
C LYS A 23 -16.56 8.05 -3.08
N PRO A 24 -16.91 9.05 -3.91
CA PRO A 24 -17.83 10.10 -3.51
C PRO A 24 -19.15 9.52 -2.97
N GLY A 25 -19.65 10.09 -1.87
CA GLY A 25 -20.86 9.63 -1.21
C GLY A 25 -20.76 8.28 -0.49
N GLU A 26 -19.62 7.61 -0.50
CA GLU A 26 -19.40 6.36 0.21
C GLU A 26 -18.29 6.47 1.24
N ARG A 27 -18.37 5.61 2.27
CA ARG A 27 -17.35 5.49 3.31
C ARG A 27 -16.02 5.04 2.71
N SER A 28 -14.96 5.75 3.00
CA SER A 28 -13.60 5.38 2.60
C SER A 28 -13.19 4.02 3.18
N ARG A 29 -12.41 3.28 2.42
CA ARG A 29 -11.96 1.93 2.77
C ARG A 29 -10.45 1.82 2.67
N LEU A 30 -9.88 0.91 3.44
CA LEU A 30 -8.48 0.54 3.35
C LEU A 30 -8.35 -0.93 2.93
N ILE A 31 -7.71 -1.18 1.81
CA ILE A 31 -7.33 -2.52 1.35
C ILE A 31 -5.83 -2.64 1.48
N TYR A 32 -5.33 -3.72 2.06
CA TYR A 32 -3.89 -3.87 2.28
C TYR A 32 -3.42 -5.32 2.14
N ALA A 33 -2.12 -5.47 1.91
CA ALA A 33 -1.41 -6.72 2.03
C ALA A 33 -0.17 -6.54 2.91
N ILE A 34 0.22 -7.61 3.60
CA ILE A 34 1.42 -7.67 4.43
C ILE A 34 2.23 -8.89 4.00
N ARG A 35 3.53 -8.71 3.89
CA ARG A 35 4.50 -9.78 3.64
C ARG A 35 5.60 -9.72 4.68
N GLU A 36 5.91 -10.88 5.27
CA GLU A 36 7.11 -11.08 6.06
C GLU A 36 8.22 -11.60 5.16
N TYR A 37 9.43 -11.14 5.40
CA TYR A 37 10.65 -11.67 4.81
C TYR A 37 11.54 -12.19 5.92
N ARG A 38 11.81 -13.49 5.91
CA ARG A 38 12.58 -14.17 6.96
C ARG A 38 14.03 -14.45 6.58
N GLY A 39 14.45 -13.98 5.40
CA GLY A 39 15.82 -14.14 4.91
C GLY A 39 16.13 -15.53 4.36
N ARG A 40 15.12 -16.35 4.03
CA ARG A 40 15.33 -17.66 3.45
C ARG A 40 15.81 -17.59 2.01
N LYS A 41 16.63 -18.55 1.58
CA LYS A 41 17.09 -18.63 0.18
C LYS A 41 15.89 -18.76 -0.76
N GLY A 42 15.83 -17.90 -1.78
CA GLY A 42 14.73 -17.88 -2.74
C GLY A 42 13.45 -17.15 -2.29
N GLU A 43 13.41 -16.68 -1.04
CA GLU A 43 12.27 -15.92 -0.54
C GLU A 43 12.27 -14.50 -1.13
N PRO A 44 11.17 -14.01 -1.74
CA PRO A 44 11.10 -12.66 -2.28
C PRO A 44 11.11 -11.62 -1.14
N LYS A 45 12.02 -10.65 -1.23
CA LYS A 45 12.17 -9.58 -0.23
C LYS A 45 11.00 -8.60 -0.16
N GLY A 46 10.12 -8.60 -1.14
CA GLY A 46 9.01 -7.65 -1.23
C GLY A 46 7.88 -8.16 -2.09
N PHE A 47 6.94 -7.27 -2.38
CA PHE A 47 5.84 -7.56 -3.27
C PHE A 47 6.31 -7.63 -4.72
N GLY A 48 5.83 -8.64 -5.45
CA GLY A 48 5.96 -8.74 -6.90
C GLY A 48 4.72 -8.16 -7.60
N TRP A 49 4.77 -8.07 -8.93
CA TRP A 49 3.64 -7.59 -9.72
C TRP A 49 2.39 -8.48 -9.57
N ARG A 50 2.58 -9.79 -9.34
CA ARG A 50 1.48 -10.73 -9.09
C ARG A 50 0.77 -10.44 -7.77
N ASP A 51 1.50 -10.10 -6.73
CA ASP A 51 0.90 -9.73 -5.43
C ASP A 51 0.05 -8.46 -5.58
N LEU A 52 0.53 -7.49 -6.36
CA LEU A 52 -0.20 -6.25 -6.62
C LEU A 52 -1.43 -6.52 -7.49
N ARG A 53 -1.32 -7.35 -8.52
CA ARG A 53 -2.47 -7.82 -9.31
C ARG A 53 -3.55 -8.43 -8.40
N ASP A 54 -3.16 -9.36 -7.54
CA ASP A 54 -4.10 -10.06 -6.65
C ASP A 54 -4.75 -9.10 -5.65
N LEU A 55 -4.02 -8.08 -5.21
CA LEU A 55 -4.57 -7.00 -4.39
C LEU A 55 -5.62 -6.18 -5.15
N LEU A 56 -5.36 -5.85 -6.42
CA LEU A 56 -6.30 -5.11 -7.27
C LEU A 56 -7.56 -5.93 -7.59
N VAL A 57 -7.42 -7.22 -7.85
CA VAL A 57 -8.57 -8.12 -8.05
C VAL A 57 -9.43 -8.19 -6.79
N ARG A 58 -8.81 -8.32 -5.60
CA ARG A 58 -9.56 -8.27 -4.33
C ARG A 58 -10.25 -6.92 -4.12
N ALA A 59 -9.57 -5.83 -4.46
CA ALA A 59 -10.16 -4.50 -4.40
C ALA A 59 -11.39 -4.40 -5.31
N ARG A 60 -11.30 -4.90 -6.54
CA ARG A 60 -12.42 -4.92 -7.49
C ARG A 60 -13.64 -5.66 -6.92
N ILE A 61 -13.41 -6.82 -6.31
CA ILE A 61 -14.49 -7.63 -5.70
C ILE A 61 -15.12 -6.88 -4.52
N GLN A 62 -14.31 -6.27 -3.65
CA GLN A 62 -14.80 -5.59 -2.45
C GLN A 62 -15.49 -4.25 -2.74
N LEU A 63 -15.04 -3.53 -3.76
CA LEU A 63 -15.59 -2.23 -4.12
C LEU A 63 -16.78 -2.32 -5.07
N GLY A 64 -16.91 -3.43 -5.80
CA GLY A 64 -18.06 -3.73 -6.66
C GLY A 64 -18.20 -2.82 -7.88
N GLY A 65 -17.16 -2.04 -8.23
CA GLY A 65 -17.23 -1.05 -9.32
C GLY A 65 -15.91 -0.86 -10.06
N PRO A 66 -15.87 -0.02 -11.09
CA PRO A 66 -14.63 0.37 -11.76
C PRO A 66 -13.64 1.00 -10.77
N ILE A 67 -12.36 0.82 -11.04
CA ILE A 67 -11.28 1.36 -10.21
C ILE A 67 -10.45 2.34 -11.05
N VAL A 68 -10.28 3.55 -10.51
CA VAL A 68 -9.25 4.47 -10.92
C VAL A 68 -8.08 4.32 -9.95
N LEU A 69 -6.98 3.78 -10.43
CA LEU A 69 -5.78 3.54 -9.66
C LEU A 69 -4.79 4.69 -9.89
N VAL A 70 -4.45 5.38 -8.82
CA VAL A 70 -3.38 6.35 -8.81
C VAL A 70 -2.18 5.75 -8.10
N TRP A 71 -1.03 5.70 -8.74
CA TRP A 71 0.17 5.14 -8.15
C TRP A 71 1.43 5.93 -8.47
N ASP A 72 2.47 5.71 -7.68
CA ASP A 72 3.79 6.29 -7.87
C ASP A 72 4.60 5.56 -8.95
N ASN A 73 5.73 6.14 -9.31
CA ASN A 73 6.60 5.65 -10.38
C ASN A 73 7.55 4.52 -9.93
N VAL A 74 7.05 3.54 -9.15
CA VAL A 74 7.84 2.40 -8.72
C VAL A 74 8.03 1.41 -9.87
N ARG A 75 9.26 0.88 -10.04
CA ARG A 75 9.61 -0.08 -11.10
C ARG A 75 8.66 -1.27 -11.19
N LEU A 76 8.11 -1.72 -10.06
CA LEU A 76 7.16 -2.82 -10.00
C LEU A 76 5.91 -2.57 -10.86
N HIS A 77 5.45 -1.32 -10.88
CA HIS A 77 4.27 -0.90 -11.65
C HIS A 77 4.52 -0.93 -13.17
N LEU A 78 5.77 -0.87 -13.58
CA LEU A 78 6.20 -0.79 -14.97
C LEU A 78 6.60 -2.15 -15.58
N THR A 79 6.43 -3.25 -14.86
CA THR A 79 6.76 -4.58 -15.38
C THR A 79 5.85 -4.97 -16.56
N ALA A 80 6.35 -5.79 -17.47
CA ALA A 80 5.58 -6.26 -18.61
C ALA A 80 4.28 -6.95 -18.15
N GLY A 81 4.36 -7.87 -17.19
CA GLY A 81 3.18 -8.56 -16.65
C GLY A 81 2.13 -7.64 -16.04
N MET A 82 2.54 -6.54 -15.40
CA MET A 82 1.59 -5.56 -14.88
C MET A 82 0.95 -4.75 -16.00
N ARG A 83 1.69 -4.36 -17.03
CA ARG A 83 1.14 -3.66 -18.20
C ARG A 83 0.14 -4.52 -18.95
N GLU A 84 0.45 -5.80 -19.15
CA GLU A 84 -0.46 -6.77 -19.77
C GLU A 84 -1.74 -6.94 -18.94
N PHE A 85 -1.60 -7.06 -17.62
CA PHE A 85 -2.76 -7.16 -16.71
C PHE A 85 -3.65 -5.92 -16.81
N ILE A 86 -3.08 -4.71 -16.80
CA ILE A 86 -3.84 -3.45 -16.91
C ILE A 86 -4.57 -3.40 -18.27
N ALA A 87 -3.88 -3.71 -19.36
CA ALA A 87 -4.45 -3.71 -20.70
C ALA A 87 -5.61 -4.72 -20.82
N ALA A 88 -5.47 -5.93 -20.27
CA ALA A 88 -6.49 -6.96 -20.26
C ALA A 88 -7.73 -6.60 -19.40
N ASN A 89 -7.58 -5.66 -18.47
CA ASN A 89 -8.63 -5.27 -17.52
C ASN A 89 -9.09 -3.81 -17.70
N ALA A 90 -8.83 -3.19 -18.85
CA ALA A 90 -9.15 -1.80 -19.14
C ALA A 90 -10.65 -1.47 -19.00
N ALA A 91 -11.53 -2.45 -19.08
CA ALA A 91 -12.96 -2.26 -18.87
C ALA A 91 -13.33 -1.80 -17.44
N TRP A 92 -12.50 -2.10 -16.46
CA TRP A 92 -12.77 -1.74 -15.06
C TRP A 92 -11.58 -1.11 -14.33
N LEU A 93 -10.39 -1.11 -14.92
CA LEU A 93 -9.17 -0.60 -14.30
C LEU A 93 -8.55 0.48 -15.18
N THR A 94 -8.59 1.72 -14.70
CA THR A 94 -7.89 2.86 -15.28
C THR A 94 -6.74 3.25 -14.38
N VAL A 95 -5.56 3.50 -14.94
CA VAL A 95 -4.36 3.78 -14.17
C VAL A 95 -3.80 5.15 -14.52
N PHE A 96 -3.58 5.96 -13.47
CA PHE A 96 -2.87 7.23 -13.54
C PHE A 96 -1.56 7.14 -12.74
N GLN A 97 -0.49 7.58 -13.35
CA GLN A 97 0.82 7.60 -12.72
C GLN A 97 1.11 8.98 -12.15
N LEU A 98 1.46 9.04 -10.86
CA LEU A 98 1.91 10.28 -10.23
C LEU A 98 3.22 10.76 -10.84
N PRO A 99 3.46 12.08 -10.87
CA PRO A 99 4.76 12.63 -11.23
C PRO A 99 5.88 12.03 -10.38
N ALA A 100 7.09 11.96 -10.94
CA ALA A 100 8.26 11.58 -10.19
C ALA A 100 8.47 12.56 -9.02
N TYR A 101 8.83 12.02 -7.85
CA TYR A 101 9.11 12.82 -6.65
C TYR A 101 7.93 13.62 -6.08
N ALA A 102 6.70 13.13 -6.21
CA ALA A 102 5.51 13.74 -5.60
C ALA A 102 4.91 12.86 -4.46
N PRO A 103 5.67 12.53 -3.40
CA PRO A 103 5.16 11.69 -2.31
C PRO A 103 4.00 12.35 -1.55
N ASP A 104 3.98 13.69 -1.49
CA ASP A 104 2.95 14.46 -0.81
C ASP A 104 1.57 14.34 -1.46
N LEU A 105 1.52 13.94 -2.73
CA LEU A 105 0.27 13.67 -3.45
C LEU A 105 -0.23 12.23 -3.26
N ASN A 106 0.50 11.40 -2.51
CA ASN A 106 0.14 9.98 -2.31
C ASN A 106 -0.42 9.75 -0.91
N PRO A 107 -1.75 9.62 -0.75
CA PRO A 107 -2.36 9.39 0.58
C PRO A 107 -1.90 8.08 1.24
N GLN A 108 -1.34 7.14 0.49
CA GLN A 108 -0.73 5.93 1.03
C GLN A 108 0.44 6.24 1.98
N GLU A 109 1.18 7.32 1.76
CA GLU A 109 2.28 7.71 2.65
C GLU A 109 1.76 8.18 4.01
N GLY A 110 0.59 8.82 4.07
CA GLY A 110 -0.10 9.14 5.32
C GLY A 110 -0.40 7.88 6.14
N ILE A 111 -0.96 6.84 5.51
CA ILE A 111 -1.23 5.55 6.16
C ILE A 111 0.08 4.90 6.66
N ARG A 112 1.12 4.90 5.84
CA ARG A 112 2.44 4.36 6.23
C ARG A 112 3.03 5.10 7.42
N SER A 113 2.89 6.42 7.47
CA SER A 113 3.37 7.24 8.57
C SER A 113 2.64 6.95 9.88
N LEU A 114 1.31 6.74 9.83
CA LEU A 114 0.51 6.31 10.98
C LEU A 114 1.00 4.96 11.52
N VAL A 115 1.23 3.99 10.64
CA VAL A 115 1.75 2.67 11.04
C VAL A 115 3.16 2.78 11.62
N LYS A 116 4.06 3.50 10.98
CA LYS A 116 5.44 3.67 11.44
C LYS A 116 5.53 4.31 12.83
N ARG A 117 4.70 5.31 13.10
CA ARG A 117 4.67 5.98 14.41
C ARG A 117 4.33 5.00 15.53
N ASP A 118 3.37 4.11 15.30
CA ASP A 118 2.92 3.17 16.32
C ASP A 118 3.93 2.04 16.59
N ILE A 119 4.70 1.64 15.57
CA ILE A 119 5.74 0.61 15.73
C ILE A 119 7.10 1.18 16.14
N GLY A 120 7.28 2.51 16.07
CA GLY A 120 8.54 3.16 16.48
C GLY A 120 8.95 2.86 17.92
N ASN A 121 8.01 2.56 18.80
CA ASN A 121 8.24 2.19 20.20
C ASN A 121 8.60 0.70 20.40
N LEU A 122 8.63 -0.11 19.34
CA LEU A 122 8.87 -1.55 19.40
C LEU A 122 10.34 -1.92 19.07
N ALA A 123 11.29 -1.10 19.45
CA ALA A 123 12.69 -1.23 19.05
C ALA A 123 13.36 -2.58 19.45
N ALA A 124 12.85 -3.26 20.49
CA ALA A 124 13.34 -4.55 20.95
C ALA A 124 12.45 -5.74 20.51
N ALA A 125 11.45 -5.52 19.64
CA ALA A 125 10.52 -6.54 19.24
C ALA A 125 11.07 -7.45 18.14
N ASP A 126 10.71 -8.72 18.18
CA ASP A 126 10.97 -9.64 17.07
C ASP A 126 10.07 -9.35 15.86
N LEU A 127 10.39 -9.94 14.69
CA LEU A 127 9.63 -9.76 13.46
C LEU A 127 8.14 -10.13 13.65
N GLY A 128 7.85 -11.19 14.38
CA GLY A 128 6.48 -11.65 14.63
C GLY A 128 5.68 -10.62 15.45
N GLN A 129 6.29 -10.02 16.46
CA GLN A 129 5.68 -8.96 17.27
C GLN A 129 5.41 -7.71 16.42
N ILE A 130 6.41 -7.29 15.61
CA ILE A 130 6.26 -6.15 14.69
C ILE A 130 5.14 -6.43 13.69
N THR A 131 5.12 -7.59 13.06
CA THR A 131 4.08 -7.94 12.09
C THR A 131 2.69 -7.96 12.71
N ARG A 132 2.54 -8.48 13.93
CA ARG A 132 1.26 -8.43 14.67
C ARG A 132 0.82 -7.00 14.97
N ALA A 133 1.74 -6.14 15.36
CA ALA A 133 1.45 -4.72 15.62
C ALA A 133 1.01 -4.00 14.33
N VAL A 134 1.70 -4.22 13.23
CA VAL A 134 1.33 -3.67 11.91
C VAL A 134 -0.06 -4.14 11.48
N LYS A 135 -0.35 -5.44 11.58
CA LYS A 135 -1.68 -6.01 11.26
C LYS A 135 -2.77 -5.38 12.11
N ARG A 136 -2.54 -5.27 13.42
CA ARG A 136 -3.49 -4.64 14.34
C ARG A 136 -3.76 -3.20 13.95
N ARG A 137 -2.71 -2.44 13.66
CA ARG A 137 -2.86 -1.03 13.29
C ARG A 137 -3.58 -0.84 11.96
N LEU A 138 -3.22 -1.57 10.94
CA LEU A 138 -3.90 -1.52 9.65
C LEU A 138 -5.39 -1.90 9.78
N LYS A 139 -5.69 -2.91 10.60
CA LYS A 139 -7.08 -3.28 10.89
C LYS A 139 -7.83 -2.17 11.63
N GLN A 140 -7.22 -1.50 12.61
CA GLN A 140 -7.82 -0.35 13.27
C GLN A 140 -8.13 0.79 12.29
N ILE A 141 -7.18 1.13 11.41
CA ILE A 141 -7.38 2.16 10.39
C ILE A 141 -8.50 1.75 9.42
N GLN A 142 -8.58 0.46 9.04
CA GLN A 142 -9.62 -0.07 8.15
C GLN A 142 -11.04 0.15 8.70
N TYR A 143 -11.21 0.12 10.02
CA TYR A 143 -12.49 0.40 10.69
C TYR A 143 -12.73 1.87 11.04
N ARG A 144 -11.77 2.75 10.74
CA ARG A 144 -11.82 4.18 11.03
C ARG A 144 -11.62 4.97 9.73
N PRO A 145 -12.68 5.17 8.93
CA PRO A 145 -12.60 5.90 7.67
C PRO A 145 -12.07 7.32 7.84
N ASP A 146 -12.33 7.96 8.98
CA ASP A 146 -11.80 9.28 9.34
C ASP A 146 -10.26 9.36 9.23
N PHE A 147 -9.54 8.28 9.56
CA PHE A 147 -8.09 8.22 9.35
C PHE A 147 -7.72 8.12 7.87
N VAL A 148 -8.52 7.39 7.09
CA VAL A 148 -8.29 7.25 5.63
C VAL A 148 -8.56 8.59 4.95
N ASP A 149 -9.67 9.24 5.32
CA ASP A 149 -10.07 10.56 4.79
C ASP A 149 -9.05 11.64 5.13
N SER A 150 -8.52 11.65 6.35
CA SER A 150 -7.47 12.60 6.75
C SER A 150 -6.19 12.46 5.95
N CYS A 151 -5.86 11.25 5.50
CA CYS A 151 -4.70 11.01 4.64
C CYS A 151 -4.92 11.57 3.22
N LEU A 152 -6.15 11.58 2.71
CA LEU A 152 -6.49 12.24 1.45
C LEU A 152 -6.42 13.76 1.61
N ALA A 153 -7.07 14.31 2.64
CA ALA A 153 -7.05 15.73 2.92
C ALA A 153 -5.63 16.30 3.06
N GLY A 154 -4.71 15.50 3.67
CA GLY A 154 -3.30 15.85 3.80
C GLY A 154 -2.56 15.99 2.46
N THR A 155 -3.09 15.46 1.36
CA THR A 155 -2.51 15.64 0.02
C THR A 155 -3.00 16.91 -0.69
N GLY A 156 -3.97 17.60 -0.13
CA GLY A 156 -4.64 18.73 -0.79
C GLY A 156 -5.61 18.34 -1.90
N LEU A 157 -5.81 17.03 -2.12
CA LEU A 157 -6.81 16.51 -3.05
C LEU A 157 -8.18 16.51 -2.36
N ILE A 158 -9.18 16.99 -3.06
CA ILE A 158 -10.57 17.01 -2.61
C ILE A 158 -11.35 16.12 -3.57
N THR A 159 -12.16 15.24 -3.03
CA THR A 159 -13.19 14.55 -3.81
C THR A 159 -14.42 15.44 -3.76
N ASP A 160 -14.78 16.08 -4.88
CA ASP A 160 -16.04 16.80 -4.97
C ASP A 160 -17.19 15.80 -4.76
N ASP A 161 -18.13 16.17 -3.89
CA ASP A 161 -19.34 15.41 -3.58
C ASP A 161 -20.32 15.41 -4.78
#